data_e474db4261001ed5bdd99d5f0c12b628
#
_entry.id   e474db4261001ed5bdd99d5f0c12b628
#
_cell.length_a   1.000
_cell.length_b   1.000
_cell.length_c   1.000
_cell.angle_alpha   90.00
_cell.angle_beta   90.00
_cell.angle_gamma   90.00
#
_symmetry.space_group_name_H-M   'P 1'
#
loop_
_entity.id
_entity.type
_entity.pdbx_description
1 polymer ?
#
loop_
_entity_poly.entity_id
_entity_poly.type
_entity_poly.pdbx_seq_one_letter_code
_entity_poly.pdbx_strand_id
1 'polypeptide(L)' 'MVHIGNLIRQTLKERGYTVVWFAAQLAYTRVNVYKIFEKKSLDADLLMRISVILGTNFFKPYSDEFESSQSAE' A
#
# COMPACT_ATOMS: atom_id res chain seq x y z
N MET A 1 -5.70 3.68 12.92
CA MET A 1 -4.34 3.25 12.60
C MET A 1 -4.28 2.67 11.19
N VAL A 2 -3.28 3.05 10.41
CA VAL A 2 -3.15 2.59 9.03
C VAL A 2 -2.67 1.14 9.00
N HIS A 3 -3.30 0.31 8.18
CA HIS A 3 -2.78 -1.02 7.84
C HIS A 3 -2.49 -1.00 6.35
N ILE A 4 -1.25 -0.71 5.99
CA ILE A 4 -0.89 -0.43 4.60
C ILE A 4 -1.11 -1.63 3.67
N GLY A 5 -0.83 -2.84 4.16
CA GLY A 5 -1.04 -4.05 3.37
C GLY A 5 -2.50 -4.23 2.95
N ASN A 6 -3.43 -3.95 3.87
CA ASN A 6 -4.87 -4.03 3.57
C ASN A 6 -5.28 -2.98 2.54
N LEU A 7 -4.76 -1.76 2.65
CA LEU A 7 -5.07 -0.70 1.70
C LEU A 7 -4.57 -1.02 0.30
N ILE A 8 -3.37 -1.56 0.20
CA ILE A 8 -2.81 -1.97 -1.10
C ILE A 8 -3.66 -3.06 -1.71
N ARG A 9 -4.00 -4.08 -0.92
CA ARG A 9 -4.83 -5.19 -1.38
C ARG A 9 -6.19 -4.71 -1.87
N GLN A 10 -6.82 -3.83 -1.10
CA GLN A 10 -8.12 -3.26 -1.45
C GLN A 10 -8.05 -2.45 -2.75
N THR A 11 -6.99 -1.66 -2.92
CA THR A 11 -6.78 -0.87 -4.14
C THR A 11 -6.65 -1.77 -5.36
N LEU A 12 -5.92 -2.88 -5.26
CA LEU A 12 -5.82 -3.84 -6.35
C LEU A 12 -7.21 -4.37 -6.74
N LYS A 13 -8.01 -4.75 -5.75
CA LYS A 13 -9.35 -5.28 -5.99
C LYS A 13 -10.25 -4.24 -6.64
N GLU A 14 -10.26 -3.02 -6.13
CA GLU A 14 -11.11 -1.95 -6.63
C GLU A 14 -10.76 -1.57 -8.08
N ARG A 15 -9.50 -1.67 -8.45
CA ARG A 15 -9.04 -1.31 -9.80
C ARG A 15 -9.00 -2.50 -10.76
N GLY A 16 -9.34 -3.70 -10.28
CA GLY A 16 -9.35 -4.90 -11.11
C GLY A 16 -7.99 -5.43 -11.49
N TYR A 17 -6.95 -5.09 -10.73
CA TYR A 17 -5.62 -5.62 -10.94
C TYR A 17 -5.45 -6.97 -10.23
N THR A 18 -4.71 -7.87 -10.87
CA THR A 18 -4.44 -9.19 -10.28
C THR A 18 -3.17 -9.18 -9.45
N VAL A 19 -3.06 -10.13 -8.53
CA VAL A 19 -1.82 -10.35 -7.76
C VAL A 19 -0.68 -10.71 -8.71
N VAL A 20 -0.95 -11.49 -9.74
CA VAL A 20 0.07 -11.88 -10.75
C VAL A 20 0.63 -10.65 -11.45
N TRP A 21 -0.24 -9.75 -11.89
CA TRP A 21 0.18 -8.51 -12.53
C TRP A 21 1.03 -7.66 -11.57
N PHE A 22 0.56 -7.51 -10.33
CA PHE A 22 1.25 -6.69 -9.34
C PHE A 22 2.63 -7.27 -9.00
N ALA A 23 2.71 -8.56 -8.81
CA ALA A 23 3.99 -9.25 -8.56
C ALA A 23 4.97 -8.99 -9.71
N ALA A 24 4.50 -9.06 -10.96
CA ALA A 24 5.34 -8.79 -12.12
C ALA A 24 5.85 -7.36 -12.12
N GLN A 25 5.00 -6.39 -11.78
CA GLN A 25 5.40 -4.98 -11.71
C GLN A 25 6.48 -4.74 -10.66
N LEU A 26 6.41 -5.45 -9.55
CA LEU A 26 7.39 -5.33 -8.46
C LEU A 26 8.63 -6.20 -8.67
N ALA A 27 8.61 -7.10 -9.65
CA ALA A 27 9.60 -8.17 -9.80
C ALA A 27 9.67 -9.04 -8.53
N TYR A 28 8.53 -9.29 -7.93
CA TYR A 28 8.37 -10.12 -6.73
C TYR A 28 7.66 -11.43 -7.09
N THR A 29 7.78 -12.41 -6.23
CA THR A 29 6.94 -13.60 -6.29
C THR A 29 5.56 -13.31 -5.72
N ARG A 30 4.57 -14.13 -6.07
CA ARG A 30 3.24 -14.00 -5.47
C ARG A 30 3.28 -14.18 -3.95
N VAL A 31 4.11 -15.08 -3.46
CA VAL A 31 4.29 -15.29 -2.02
C VAL A 31 4.73 -14.00 -1.33
N ASN A 32 5.68 -13.30 -1.91
CA ASN A 32 6.16 -12.04 -1.35
C ASN A 32 5.10 -10.94 -1.40
N VAL A 33 4.25 -10.93 -2.43
CA VAL A 33 3.11 -10.00 -2.50
C VAL A 33 2.11 -10.28 -1.37
N TYR A 34 1.79 -11.55 -1.12
CA TYR A 34 0.90 -11.89 -0.02
C TYR A 34 1.47 -11.47 1.34
N LYS A 35 2.80 -11.55 1.50
CA LYS A 35 3.45 -11.04 2.72
C LYS A 35 3.28 -9.53 2.87
N ILE A 36 3.33 -8.79 1.76
CA ILE A 36 3.08 -7.34 1.78
C ILE A 36 1.66 -7.06 2.31
N PHE A 37 0.67 -7.82 1.87
CA PHE A 37 -0.72 -7.63 2.30
C PHE A 37 -0.92 -7.80 3.80
N GLU A 38 -0.06 -8.57 4.45
CA GLU A 38 -0.13 -8.82 5.89
C GLU A 38 0.55 -7.74 6.72
N LYS A 39 1.38 -6.90 6.10
CA LYS A 39 2.16 -5.90 6.83
C LYS A 39 1.36 -4.66 7.14
N LYS A 40 1.46 -4.20 8.37
CA LYS A 40 0.85 -2.94 8.81
C LYS A 40 1.56 -1.74 8.22
N SER A 41 2.87 -1.85 7.99
CA SER A 41 3.70 -0.78 7.45
C SER A 41 4.78 -1.34 6.53
N LEU A 42 5.27 -0.51 5.63
CA LEU A 42 6.34 -0.82 4.71
C LEU A 42 7.39 0.28 4.79
N ASP A 43 8.61 -0.02 4.36
CA ASP A 43 9.60 1.04 4.23
C ASP A 43 9.15 2.04 3.15
N ALA A 44 9.63 3.27 3.28
CA ALA A 44 9.18 4.37 2.43
C ALA A 44 9.53 4.16 0.95
N ASP A 45 10.67 3.55 0.67
CA ASP A 45 11.08 3.32 -0.72
C ASP A 45 10.17 2.33 -1.42
N LEU A 46 9.84 1.22 -0.76
CA LEU A 46 8.91 0.25 -1.30
C LEU A 46 7.52 0.85 -1.46
N LEU A 47 7.08 1.61 -0.47
CA LEU A 47 5.77 2.27 -0.52
C LEU A 47 5.69 3.27 -1.68
N MET A 48 6.76 4.02 -1.91
CA MET A 48 6.84 4.95 -3.05
C MET A 48 6.71 4.19 -4.37
N ARG A 49 7.45 3.10 -4.51
CA ARG A 49 7.40 2.28 -5.71
C ARG A 49 6.01 1.74 -5.98
N ILE A 50 5.34 1.22 -4.96
CA ILE A 50 3.96 0.71 -5.05
C ILE A 50 3.01 1.84 -5.42
N SER A 51 3.16 3.00 -4.80
CA SER A 51 2.33 4.18 -5.08
C SER A 51 2.43 4.58 -6.56
N VAL A 52 3.62 4.58 -7.12
CA VAL A 52 3.83 4.90 -8.54
C VAL A 52 3.19 3.85 -9.43
N ILE A 53 3.38 2.57 -9.13
CA ILE A 53 2.83 1.46 -9.91
C ILE A 53 1.31 1.53 -9.96
N LEU A 54 0.66 1.79 -8.84
CA LEU A 54 -0.79 1.82 -8.74
C LEU A 54 -1.40 3.20 -8.98
N GLY A 55 -0.56 4.22 -9.18
CA GLY A 55 -1.05 5.57 -9.37
C GLY A 55 -1.86 6.08 -8.19
N THR A 56 -1.50 5.67 -6.99
CA THR A 56 -2.22 5.99 -5.76
C THR A 56 -1.24 6.45 -4.70
N ASN A 57 -1.53 7.57 -4.05
CA ASN A 57 -0.67 8.08 -2.99
C ASN A 57 -0.93 7.34 -1.67
N PHE A 58 -0.13 6.30 -1.40
CA PHE A 58 -0.26 5.54 -0.16
C PHE A 58 0.37 6.23 1.05
N PHE A 59 0.97 7.39 0.87
CA PHE A 59 1.43 8.23 1.98
C PHE A 59 0.30 9.09 2.55
N LYS A 60 -0.76 9.32 1.76
CA LYS A 60 -1.89 10.13 2.18
C LYS A 60 -2.57 9.62 3.46
N PRO A 61 -2.81 8.32 3.64
CA PRO A 61 -3.40 7.82 4.90
C PRO A 61 -2.58 8.18 6.13
N TYR A 62 -1.25 8.19 6.01
CA TYR A 62 -0.36 8.58 7.10
C TYR A 62 -0.44 10.08 7.37
N SER A 63 -0.48 10.88 6.31
CA SER A 63 -0.64 12.33 6.42
C SER A 63 -1.98 12.68 7.08
N ASP A 64 -3.05 12.00 6.68
CA ASP A 64 -4.38 12.20 7.26
C ASP A 64 -4.39 11.82 8.74
N GLU A 65 -3.75 10.73 9.11
CA GLU A 65 -3.65 10.30 10.50
C GLU A 65 -2.86 11.31 11.34
N PHE A 66 -1.78 11.85 10.80
CA PHE A 66 -1.00 12.89 11.45
C PHE A 66 -1.86 14.14 11.70
N GLU A 67 -2.55 14.61 10.68
CA GLU A 67 -3.39 15.80 10.78
C GLU A 67 -4.52 15.60 11.79
N SER A 68 -5.13 14.43 11.80
CA SER A 68 -6.16 14.05 12.75
C SER A 68 -5.63 14.07 14.19
N SER A 69 -4.40 13.61 14.39
CA SER A 69 -3.75 13.62 15.71
C SER A 69 -3.50 15.03 16.19
N GLN A 70 -3.14 15.95 15.27
CA GLN A 70 -2.87 17.34 15.62
C GLN A 70 -4.14 18.11 15.93
N SER A 71 -5.25 17.78 15.26
CA SER A 71 -6.51 18.47 15.46
C SER A 71 -7.29 17.98 16.69
N ALA A 72 -6.82 16.95 17.36
CA ALA A 72 -7.49 16.35 18.51
C ALA A 72 -7.25 17.11 19.84
N GLU A 73 -6.65 18.27 19.80
CA GLU A 73 -6.40 19.09 21.00
C GLU A 73 -7.66 19.66 21.62
#